data_63532d1bd6353cdd31d06c51e6226e84
#
_entry.id   63532d1bd6353cdd31d06c51e6226e84
#
_cell.length_a   1.000
_cell.length_b   1.000
_cell.length_c   1.000
_cell.angle_alpha   90.00
_cell.angle_beta   90.00
_cell.angle_gamma   90.00
#
_symmetry.space_group_name_H-M   'P 1'
#
loop_
_entity.id
_entity.type
_entity.pdbx_description
1 polymer ?
#
loop_
_entity_poly.entity_id
_entity_poly.type
_entity_poly.pdbx_seq_one_letter_code
_entity_poly.pdbx_strand_id
1 'polypeptide(L)'
;MNTLIKEIKELGKKQEFVLICILSAGLVFGIMSLTGTMNCGWHLTDDHEFLRWIYMWDKEGYSFWQVLSEVMKEDLQIRFRPIYMPARVLSCYIFRDNLICYYIMKALETYASAIVLYYLGRQMVRNKAICFLFSAVSIVGYQSVAWWKLGTHEMQSVLLLAVSLLTLIWGIQKRRKSLFIVSVISAIFMMLYKESFLALVPFMLCFAVYYDCKYKKKEITWRNVLDSIKELRKYLLAMSVIFVGLCVAFLLLIGGDGYDMASVGETSLVEGYYNGIVDSLKNDLKWYWRFGILFVAVLLTYWEQIKRRWAEIGLFVIFTVPEIAIYGRVGFSGHYVLPEAIGISLFFIIGVWSWKILSGKRRVIYVTGILLLLAANGRVALREADYFRYRGEGITTAFETIYDLTEEKNDLKVLSCFGSNAEANMTLQYWLLNKGIDNVYYWDEETETIQNNYEYAPVKRDDDEMCDMSDIDVIIMHNREDRHWGYDPSIDFSEFDIIQSGTLTLGVRKDAGLNVPGVNVEGLRINF
;
A
#
# COMPACT_ATOMS: atom_id res chain seq x y z
N MET A 1 -18.32 -18.25 26.75
CA MET A 1 -18.25 -16.90 26.17
C MET A 1 -18.31 -15.78 27.23
N ASN A 2 -19.31 -15.78 28.15
CA ASN A 2 -19.40 -14.73 29.19
C ASN A 2 -18.21 -14.68 30.17
N THR A 3 -17.64 -15.84 30.54
CA THR A 3 -16.46 -15.94 31.42
C THR A 3 -15.23 -15.36 30.75
N LEU A 4 -14.94 -15.73 29.49
CA LEU A 4 -13.81 -15.21 28.72
C LEU A 4 -13.90 -13.68 28.52
N ILE A 5 -15.10 -13.16 28.25
CA ILE A 5 -15.33 -11.70 28.13
C ILE A 5 -15.07 -10.98 29.46
N LYS A 6 -15.39 -11.62 30.59
CA LYS A 6 -15.13 -11.07 31.92
C LYS A 6 -13.61 -11.05 32.20
N GLU A 7 -12.91 -12.14 31.93
CA GLU A 7 -11.46 -12.23 32.09
C GLU A 7 -10.70 -11.21 31.25
N ILE A 8 -11.07 -11.04 29.95
CA ILE A 8 -10.48 -10.00 29.07
C ILE A 8 -10.68 -8.59 29.64
N LYS A 9 -11.79 -8.31 30.31
CA LYS A 9 -12.03 -7.01 30.95
C LYS A 9 -11.14 -6.77 32.17
N GLU A 10 -10.78 -7.82 32.90
CA GLU A 10 -10.02 -7.77 34.14
C GLU A 10 -8.50 -7.85 33.94
N LEU A 11 -8.02 -8.06 32.68
CA LEU A 11 -6.58 -8.12 32.36
C LEU A 11 -5.85 -6.85 32.80
N GLY A 12 -4.74 -7.03 33.52
CA GLY A 12 -3.81 -5.95 33.83
C GLY A 12 -3.11 -5.40 32.58
N LYS A 13 -2.51 -4.22 32.69
CA LYS A 13 -1.86 -3.55 31.53
C LYS A 13 -0.81 -4.40 30.80
N LYS A 14 0.00 -5.17 31.55
CA LYS A 14 1.01 -6.06 30.95
C LYS A 14 0.37 -7.22 30.16
N GLN A 15 -0.65 -7.84 30.75
CA GLN A 15 -1.39 -8.93 30.11
C GLN A 15 -2.16 -8.44 28.87
N GLU A 16 -2.76 -7.23 28.94
CA GLU A 16 -3.39 -6.57 27.80
C GLU A 16 -2.39 -6.38 26.66
N PHE A 17 -1.18 -5.87 26.97
CA PHE A 17 -0.13 -5.67 25.97
C PHE A 17 0.26 -6.99 25.30
N VAL A 18 0.56 -8.04 26.10
CA VAL A 18 0.94 -9.36 25.56
C VAL A 18 -0.18 -9.95 24.71
N LEU A 19 -1.42 -9.88 25.16
CA LEU A 19 -2.58 -10.38 24.40
C LEU A 19 -2.70 -9.65 23.03
N ILE A 20 -2.56 -8.33 23.02
CA ILE A 20 -2.65 -7.56 21.76
C ILE A 20 -1.48 -7.86 20.83
N CYS A 21 -0.28 -8.04 21.35
CA CYS A 21 0.86 -8.51 20.56
C CYS A 21 0.58 -9.88 19.91
N ILE A 22 0.05 -10.83 20.67
CA ILE A 22 -0.28 -12.16 20.14
C ILE A 22 -1.40 -12.08 19.09
N LEU A 23 -2.48 -11.34 19.37
CA LEU A 23 -3.60 -11.21 18.43
C LEU A 23 -3.20 -10.48 17.16
N SER A 24 -2.39 -9.42 17.25
CA SER A 24 -1.88 -8.69 16.08
C SER A 24 -0.90 -9.53 15.28
N ALA A 25 -0.03 -10.31 15.94
CA ALA A 25 0.86 -11.26 15.27
C ALA A 25 0.06 -12.35 14.56
N GLY A 26 -0.93 -12.94 15.22
CA GLY A 26 -1.83 -13.93 14.60
C GLY A 26 -2.60 -13.37 13.41
N LEU A 27 -3.02 -12.11 13.47
CA LEU A 27 -3.70 -11.45 12.36
C LEU A 27 -2.76 -11.26 11.16
N VAL A 28 -1.60 -10.65 11.35
CA VAL A 28 -0.70 -10.27 10.24
C VAL A 28 0.09 -11.48 9.75
N PHE A 29 0.90 -12.10 10.61
CA PHE A 29 1.72 -13.24 10.22
C PHE A 29 0.86 -14.47 9.92
N GLY A 30 -0.30 -14.63 10.58
CA GLY A 30 -1.25 -15.70 10.28
C GLY A 30 -1.81 -15.59 8.86
N ILE A 31 -2.26 -14.42 8.43
CA ILE A 31 -2.74 -14.21 7.04
C ILE A 31 -1.59 -14.46 6.05
N MET A 32 -0.43 -13.84 6.24
CA MET A 32 0.70 -13.96 5.32
C MET A 32 1.23 -15.40 5.22
N SER A 33 1.26 -16.15 6.34
CA SER A 33 1.67 -17.56 6.32
C SER A 33 0.64 -18.47 5.67
N LEU A 34 -0.65 -18.28 5.97
CA LEU A 34 -1.75 -19.08 5.38
C LEU A 34 -1.85 -18.89 3.87
N THR A 35 -1.58 -17.69 3.39
CA THR A 35 -1.65 -17.37 1.95
C THR A 35 -0.33 -17.60 1.22
N GLY A 36 0.79 -17.82 1.94
CA GLY A 36 2.12 -17.98 1.36
C GLY A 36 2.79 -16.66 0.94
N THR A 37 2.18 -15.50 1.25
CA THR A 37 2.71 -14.19 0.83
C THR A 37 4.02 -13.77 1.48
N MET A 38 4.49 -14.51 2.49
CA MET A 38 5.84 -14.32 3.03
C MET A 38 6.95 -14.73 2.04
N ASN A 39 6.62 -15.46 0.99
CA ASN A 39 7.56 -15.96 0.00
C ASN A 39 6.95 -15.89 -1.42
N CYS A 40 6.31 -14.78 -1.75
CA CYS A 40 5.58 -14.67 -3.01
C CYS A 40 6.41 -14.17 -4.22
N GLY A 41 7.72 -13.99 -4.08
CA GLY A 41 8.57 -13.66 -5.24
C GLY A 41 8.45 -12.21 -5.73
N TRP A 42 8.80 -11.98 -6.99
CA TRP A 42 8.73 -10.69 -7.69
C TRP A 42 7.33 -10.45 -8.27
N HIS A 43 6.95 -9.17 -8.49
CA HIS A 43 5.60 -8.83 -8.95
C HIS A 43 5.53 -8.02 -10.26
N LEU A 44 6.65 -7.69 -10.86
CA LEU A 44 6.75 -6.83 -12.05
C LEU A 44 6.18 -5.41 -11.85
N THR A 45 6.12 -4.94 -10.63
CA THR A 45 5.58 -3.61 -10.29
C THR A 45 6.39 -3.02 -9.16
N ASP A 46 7.05 -1.90 -9.40
CA ASP A 46 8.01 -1.25 -8.50
C ASP A 46 9.28 -2.10 -8.22
N ASP A 47 9.36 -3.34 -8.66
CA ASP A 47 10.46 -4.27 -8.36
C ASP A 47 11.72 -3.95 -9.18
N HIS A 48 11.54 -3.36 -10.37
CA HIS A 48 12.63 -2.93 -11.23
C HIS A 48 13.63 -2.01 -10.51
N GLU A 49 13.16 -1.17 -9.58
CA GLU A 49 14.02 -0.27 -8.84
C GLU A 49 15.00 -1.04 -7.94
N PHE A 50 14.55 -2.10 -7.25
CA PHE A 50 15.43 -2.93 -6.41
C PHE A 50 16.47 -3.65 -7.26
N LEU A 51 16.05 -4.26 -8.37
CA LEU A 51 16.93 -5.00 -9.28
C LEU A 51 17.93 -4.08 -9.97
N ARG A 52 17.51 -2.85 -10.35
CA ARG A 52 18.39 -1.80 -10.86
C ARG A 52 19.46 -1.43 -9.84
N TRP A 53 19.09 -1.18 -8.58
CA TRP A 53 20.09 -0.79 -7.57
C TRP A 53 21.06 -1.92 -7.27
N ILE A 54 20.62 -3.17 -7.25
CA ILE A 54 21.49 -4.33 -7.13
C ILE A 54 22.47 -4.35 -8.31
N TYR A 55 22.01 -4.15 -9.54
CA TYR A 55 22.84 -4.08 -10.73
C TYR A 55 23.90 -2.96 -10.65
N MET A 56 23.50 -1.76 -10.23
CA MET A 56 24.43 -0.63 -10.04
C MET A 56 25.54 -0.95 -9.03
N TRP A 57 25.23 -1.65 -7.93
CA TRP A 57 26.27 -2.05 -6.96
C TRP A 57 27.15 -3.18 -7.47
N ASP A 58 26.56 -4.22 -8.05
CA ASP A 58 27.25 -5.49 -8.26
C ASP A 58 27.92 -5.57 -9.65
N LYS A 59 27.41 -4.85 -10.63
CA LYS A 59 27.94 -4.86 -12.01
C LYS A 59 28.61 -3.54 -12.40
N GLU A 60 28.04 -2.39 -12.02
CA GLU A 60 28.60 -1.08 -12.35
C GLU A 60 29.59 -0.56 -11.29
N GLY A 61 29.65 -1.22 -10.12
CA GLY A 61 30.60 -0.89 -9.06
C GLY A 61 30.29 0.41 -8.30
N TYR A 62 29.05 0.88 -8.34
CA TYR A 62 28.64 2.07 -7.60
C TYR A 62 28.71 1.82 -6.09
N SER A 63 29.11 2.84 -5.34
CA SER A 63 28.99 2.84 -3.88
C SER A 63 27.53 3.09 -3.45
N PHE A 64 27.21 2.73 -2.20
CA PHE A 64 25.90 3.04 -1.60
C PHE A 64 25.50 4.52 -1.77
N TRP A 65 26.45 5.44 -1.55
CA TRP A 65 26.19 6.88 -1.62
C TRP A 65 25.96 7.38 -3.05
N GLN A 66 26.58 6.77 -4.04
CA GLN A 66 26.35 7.10 -5.45
C GLN A 66 24.95 6.67 -5.87
N VAL A 67 24.56 5.41 -5.56
CA VAL A 67 23.18 4.94 -5.84
C VAL A 67 22.16 5.80 -5.12
N LEU A 68 22.35 6.08 -3.82
CA LEU A 68 21.43 6.93 -3.08
C LEU A 68 21.32 8.33 -3.69
N SER A 69 22.44 8.94 -4.12
CA SER A 69 22.43 10.26 -4.75
C SER A 69 21.68 10.27 -6.08
N GLU A 70 21.87 9.23 -6.89
CA GLU A 70 21.19 9.07 -8.18
C GLU A 70 19.68 8.94 -8.00
N VAL A 71 19.27 7.98 -7.17
CA VAL A 71 17.87 7.73 -6.84
C VAL A 71 17.16 8.97 -6.26
N MET A 72 17.87 9.69 -5.38
CA MET A 72 17.31 10.94 -4.83
C MET A 72 17.15 12.05 -5.86
N LYS A 73 18.07 12.16 -6.82
CA LYS A 73 17.95 13.13 -7.91
C LYS A 73 16.77 12.81 -8.83
N GLU A 74 16.62 11.55 -9.20
CA GLU A 74 15.49 11.08 -10.03
C GLU A 74 14.14 11.29 -9.32
N ASP A 75 14.02 10.84 -8.05
CA ASP A 75 12.78 10.98 -7.29
C ASP A 75 12.37 12.46 -7.12
N LEU A 76 13.33 13.35 -6.83
CA LEU A 76 13.06 14.78 -6.67
C LEU A 76 12.63 15.51 -7.95
N GLN A 77 12.83 14.92 -9.13
CA GLN A 77 12.30 15.47 -10.39
C GLN A 77 10.79 15.23 -10.53
N ILE A 78 10.28 14.15 -9.94
CA ILE A 78 8.90 13.70 -10.13
C ILE A 78 8.10 13.81 -8.84
N ARG A 79 8.72 13.52 -7.67
CA ARG A 79 8.07 13.41 -6.36
C ARG A 79 8.94 14.01 -5.25
N PHE A 80 8.36 14.23 -4.08
CA PHE A 80 9.08 14.71 -2.91
C PHE A 80 8.96 13.73 -1.74
N ARG A 81 9.84 12.72 -1.72
CA ARG A 81 9.83 11.63 -0.73
C ARG A 81 11.21 11.44 -0.06
N PRO A 82 11.78 12.48 0.56
CA PRO A 82 13.18 12.49 0.99
C PRO A 82 13.51 11.49 2.12
N ILE A 83 12.53 10.82 2.71
CA ILE A 83 12.76 9.77 3.72
C ILE A 83 12.48 8.38 3.14
N TYR A 84 11.48 8.26 2.26
CA TYR A 84 11.11 6.97 1.68
C TYR A 84 12.24 6.38 0.83
N MET A 85 12.78 7.13 -0.13
CA MET A 85 13.81 6.61 -1.03
C MET A 85 15.09 6.20 -0.27
N PRO A 86 15.66 6.99 0.65
CA PRO A 86 16.78 6.53 1.45
C PRO A 86 16.52 5.27 2.27
N ALA A 87 15.33 5.15 2.85
CA ALA A 87 14.95 3.96 3.61
C ALA A 87 14.84 2.73 2.69
N ARG A 88 14.30 2.90 1.48
CA ARG A 88 14.15 1.84 0.47
C ARG A 88 15.49 1.40 -0.09
N VAL A 89 16.36 2.34 -0.46
CA VAL A 89 17.75 2.06 -0.92
C VAL A 89 18.54 1.34 0.18
N LEU A 90 18.41 1.78 1.45
CA LEU A 90 19.06 1.12 2.58
C LEU A 90 18.56 -0.32 2.77
N SER A 91 17.25 -0.54 2.69
CA SER A 91 16.66 -1.88 2.77
C SER A 91 17.17 -2.77 1.64
N CYS A 92 17.24 -2.24 0.41
CA CYS A 92 17.79 -2.96 -0.73
C CYS A 92 19.29 -3.26 -0.57
N TYR A 93 20.06 -2.32 -0.06
CA TYR A 93 21.49 -2.53 0.21
C TYR A 93 21.75 -3.65 1.22
N ILE A 94 20.88 -3.79 2.23
CA ILE A 94 21.00 -4.82 3.29
C ILE A 94 20.46 -6.17 2.82
N PHE A 95 19.30 -6.19 2.15
CA PHE A 95 18.57 -7.42 1.84
C PHE A 95 18.91 -8.00 0.48
N ARG A 96 19.38 -7.16 -0.46
CA ARG A 96 19.71 -7.54 -1.84
C ARG A 96 18.51 -8.25 -2.50
N ASP A 97 18.72 -9.43 -3.05
CA ASP A 97 17.71 -10.28 -3.68
C ASP A 97 16.94 -11.19 -2.70
N ASN A 98 17.21 -11.07 -1.39
CA ASN A 98 16.51 -11.85 -0.37
C ASN A 98 15.11 -11.29 -0.09
N LEU A 99 14.13 -11.69 -0.90
CA LEU A 99 12.76 -11.21 -0.85
C LEU A 99 12.07 -11.46 0.49
N ILE A 100 12.38 -12.58 1.18
CA ILE A 100 11.80 -12.91 2.49
C ILE A 100 12.04 -11.78 3.50
N CYS A 101 13.22 -11.15 3.48
CA CYS A 101 13.55 -10.06 4.40
C CYS A 101 12.64 -8.83 4.19
N TYR A 102 12.30 -8.51 2.94
CA TYR A 102 11.38 -7.42 2.64
C TYR A 102 9.95 -7.72 3.13
N TYR A 103 9.46 -8.95 2.90
CA TYR A 103 8.13 -9.35 3.38
C TYR A 103 8.06 -9.41 4.90
N ILE A 104 9.11 -9.86 5.59
CA ILE A 104 9.20 -9.80 7.06
C ILE A 104 9.16 -8.34 7.52
N MET A 105 9.90 -7.44 6.88
CA MET A 105 9.88 -6.02 7.21
C MET A 105 8.47 -5.44 7.07
N LYS A 106 7.78 -5.70 5.95
CA LYS A 106 6.38 -5.30 5.73
C LYS A 106 5.42 -5.86 6.79
N ALA A 107 5.59 -7.12 7.14
CA ALA A 107 4.81 -7.76 8.21
C ALA A 107 5.03 -7.08 9.57
N LEU A 108 6.28 -6.74 9.91
CA LEU A 108 6.60 -6.04 11.15
C LEU A 108 6.03 -4.62 11.21
N GLU A 109 6.07 -3.87 10.09
CA GLU A 109 5.46 -2.55 9.98
C GLU A 109 3.94 -2.60 10.18
N THR A 110 3.28 -3.58 9.55
CA THR A 110 1.85 -3.80 9.68
C THR A 110 1.47 -4.24 11.10
N TYR A 111 2.23 -5.15 11.69
CA TYR A 111 2.09 -5.59 13.07
C TYR A 111 2.22 -4.43 14.06
N ALA A 112 3.25 -3.60 13.92
CA ALA A 112 3.44 -2.40 14.74
C ALA A 112 2.28 -1.42 14.58
N SER A 113 1.81 -1.20 13.33
CA SER A 113 0.65 -0.35 13.04
C SER A 113 -0.61 -0.86 13.73
N ALA A 114 -0.86 -2.17 13.70
CA ALA A 114 -2.00 -2.79 14.38
C ALA A 114 -1.99 -2.51 15.89
N ILE A 115 -0.83 -2.66 16.54
CA ILE A 115 -0.68 -2.41 17.98
C ILE A 115 -0.93 -0.92 18.30
N VAL A 116 -0.32 -0.01 17.53
CA VAL A 116 -0.45 1.44 17.79
C VAL A 116 -1.89 1.91 17.55
N LEU A 117 -2.55 1.45 16.48
CA LEU A 117 -3.96 1.71 16.21
C LEU A 117 -4.86 1.20 17.34
N TYR A 118 -4.59 -0.01 17.87
CA TYR A 118 -5.30 -0.50 19.05
C TYR A 118 -5.20 0.48 20.21
N TYR A 119 -3.98 0.93 20.55
CA TYR A 119 -3.78 1.87 21.66
C TYR A 119 -4.38 3.25 21.36
N LEU A 120 -4.40 3.71 20.11
CA LEU A 120 -5.13 4.91 19.69
C LEU A 120 -6.63 4.76 20.00
N GLY A 121 -7.24 3.64 19.63
CA GLY A 121 -8.63 3.32 19.97
C GLY A 121 -8.89 3.29 21.48
N ARG A 122 -7.92 2.75 22.27
CA ARG A 122 -8.00 2.68 23.74
C ARG A 122 -8.04 4.04 24.42
N GLN A 123 -7.53 5.10 23.80
CA GLN A 123 -7.64 6.45 24.34
C GLN A 123 -9.06 7.02 24.24
N MET A 124 -9.86 6.48 23.34
CA MET A 124 -11.24 6.93 23.09
C MET A 124 -12.26 5.97 23.71
N VAL A 125 -12.04 4.65 23.59
CA VAL A 125 -12.99 3.63 24.02
C VAL A 125 -12.37 2.66 25.03
N ARG A 126 -13.07 2.42 26.15
CA ARG A 126 -12.58 1.52 27.20
C ARG A 126 -12.69 0.03 26.84
N ASN A 127 -13.54 -0.32 25.86
CA ASN A 127 -13.78 -1.71 25.48
C ASN A 127 -12.63 -2.24 24.63
N LYS A 128 -11.85 -3.18 25.17
CA LYS A 128 -10.66 -3.77 24.54
C LYS A 128 -10.99 -4.46 23.21
N ALA A 129 -12.08 -5.23 23.17
CA ALA A 129 -12.49 -5.94 21.95
C ALA A 129 -12.83 -4.97 20.79
N ILE A 130 -13.55 -3.88 21.09
CA ILE A 130 -13.87 -2.87 20.08
C ILE A 130 -12.61 -2.17 19.56
N CYS A 131 -11.63 -1.90 20.44
CA CYS A 131 -10.36 -1.31 20.02
C CYS A 131 -9.55 -2.25 19.13
N PHE A 132 -9.57 -3.56 19.41
CA PHE A 132 -8.93 -4.55 18.55
C PHE A 132 -9.66 -4.67 17.20
N LEU A 133 -10.99 -4.73 17.21
CA LEU A 133 -11.79 -4.74 15.98
C LEU A 133 -11.55 -3.48 15.14
N PHE A 134 -11.44 -2.31 15.75
CA PHE A 134 -11.05 -1.07 15.06
C PHE A 134 -9.70 -1.22 14.39
N SER A 135 -8.69 -1.66 15.11
CA SER A 135 -7.35 -1.88 14.55
C SER A 135 -7.38 -2.88 13.39
N ALA A 136 -8.04 -4.03 13.57
CA ALA A 136 -8.13 -5.06 12.53
C ALA A 136 -8.85 -4.55 11.26
N VAL A 137 -10.00 -3.88 11.41
CA VAL A 137 -10.76 -3.33 10.28
C VAL A 137 -9.98 -2.25 9.55
N SER A 138 -9.15 -1.46 10.25
CA SER A 138 -8.35 -0.41 9.63
C SER A 138 -7.32 -0.95 8.63
N ILE A 139 -6.78 -2.16 8.86
CA ILE A 139 -5.67 -2.71 8.07
C ILE A 139 -6.06 -3.92 7.22
N VAL A 140 -7.14 -4.63 7.54
CA VAL A 140 -7.59 -5.83 6.82
C VAL A 140 -8.65 -5.46 5.79
N GLY A 141 -8.43 -5.83 4.53
CA GLY A 141 -9.35 -5.59 3.43
C GLY A 141 -8.60 -5.51 2.10
N TYR A 142 -9.16 -4.81 1.13
CA TYR A 142 -8.48 -4.54 -0.13
C TYR A 142 -7.17 -3.77 0.08
N GLN A 143 -7.12 -2.86 1.05
CA GLN A 143 -5.93 -2.12 1.47
C GLN A 143 -4.79 -3.00 1.98
N SER A 144 -5.03 -4.27 2.28
CA SER A 144 -3.99 -5.21 2.74
C SER A 144 -2.92 -5.49 1.68
N VAL A 145 -3.16 -5.13 0.42
CA VAL A 145 -2.15 -5.17 -0.66
C VAL A 145 -0.87 -4.45 -0.23
N ALA A 146 -0.95 -3.41 0.60
CA ALA A 146 0.20 -2.73 1.18
C ALA A 146 1.12 -3.64 2.03
N TRP A 147 0.70 -4.85 2.43
CA TRP A 147 1.51 -5.76 3.24
C TRP A 147 2.45 -6.61 2.40
N TRP A 148 2.03 -6.98 1.18
CA TRP A 148 2.74 -7.93 0.32
C TRP A 148 3.15 -7.37 -1.04
N LYS A 149 2.86 -6.12 -1.36
CA LYS A 149 3.44 -5.41 -2.48
C LYS A 149 4.72 -4.70 -2.01
N LEU A 150 5.87 -4.96 -2.64
CA LEU A 150 7.18 -4.47 -2.17
C LEU A 150 7.32 -2.95 -2.24
N GLY A 151 6.89 -2.33 -3.33
CA GLY A 151 7.05 -0.90 -3.60
C GLY A 151 6.17 0.03 -2.79
N THR A 152 5.22 -0.47 -1.99
CA THR A 152 4.28 0.36 -1.24
C THR A 152 4.90 0.91 0.05
N HIS A 153 4.59 2.15 0.40
CA HIS A 153 5.10 2.85 1.58
C HIS A 153 4.01 3.45 2.48
N GLU A 154 2.76 3.13 2.17
CA GLU A 154 1.59 3.59 2.92
C GLU A 154 1.60 3.07 4.36
N MET A 155 2.08 1.83 4.60
CA MET A 155 2.10 1.26 5.96
C MET A 155 3.03 2.01 6.90
N GLN A 156 4.20 2.46 6.42
CA GLN A 156 5.12 3.29 7.23
C GLN A 156 4.46 4.62 7.59
N SER A 157 3.79 5.26 6.62
CA SER A 157 3.08 6.52 6.86
C SER A 157 1.91 6.34 7.83
N VAL A 158 1.18 5.21 7.73
CA VAL A 158 0.10 4.87 8.69
C VAL A 158 0.63 4.64 10.10
N LEU A 159 1.73 3.92 10.24
CA LEU A 159 2.37 3.75 11.54
C LEU A 159 2.73 5.10 12.16
N LEU A 160 3.35 5.99 11.39
CA LEU A 160 3.74 7.31 11.82
C LEU A 160 2.53 8.21 12.14
N LEU A 161 1.45 8.13 11.35
CA LEU A 161 0.16 8.79 11.64
C LEU A 161 -0.40 8.33 12.98
N ALA A 162 -0.47 7.01 13.19
CA ALA A 162 -1.00 6.43 14.42
C ALA A 162 -0.16 6.81 15.65
N VAL A 163 1.18 6.79 15.53
CA VAL A 163 2.11 7.25 16.57
C VAL A 163 1.92 8.73 16.86
N SER A 164 1.80 9.56 15.81
CA SER A 164 1.59 11.00 15.95
C SER A 164 0.28 11.30 16.69
N LEU A 165 -0.84 10.68 16.29
CA LEU A 165 -2.14 10.87 16.95
C LEU A 165 -2.13 10.35 18.39
N LEU A 166 -1.52 9.21 18.65
CA LEU A 166 -1.43 8.62 20.00
C LEU A 166 -0.61 9.50 20.94
N THR A 167 0.55 9.98 20.48
CA THR A 167 1.43 10.85 21.29
C THR A 167 0.85 12.24 21.46
N LEU A 168 0.11 12.77 20.47
CA LEU A 168 -0.70 13.98 20.60
C LEU A 168 -1.72 13.84 21.75
N ILE A 169 -2.50 12.77 21.73
CA ILE A 169 -3.48 12.46 22.76
C ILE A 169 -2.82 12.40 24.15
N TRP A 170 -1.72 11.66 24.28
CA TRP A 170 -0.98 11.60 25.53
C TRP A 170 -0.37 12.96 25.93
N GLY A 171 0.06 13.77 24.95
CA GLY A 171 0.52 15.14 25.17
C GLY A 171 -0.58 16.02 25.79
N ILE A 172 -1.79 15.92 25.27
CA ILE A 172 -2.97 16.64 25.79
C ILE A 172 -3.33 16.14 27.19
N GLN A 173 -3.38 14.82 27.41
CA GLN A 173 -3.74 14.22 28.70
C GLN A 173 -2.72 14.52 29.80
N LYS A 174 -1.42 14.38 29.50
CA LYS A 174 -0.33 14.49 30.48
C LYS A 174 0.31 15.86 30.55
N ARG A 175 -0.04 16.76 29.64
CA ARG A 175 0.56 18.12 29.48
C ARG A 175 2.08 18.08 29.35
N ARG A 176 2.65 17.03 28.72
CA ARG A 176 4.10 16.85 28.54
C ARG A 176 4.54 17.35 27.16
N LYS A 177 5.46 18.33 27.15
CA LYS A 177 6.01 18.92 25.91
C LYS A 177 6.70 17.86 25.01
N SER A 178 7.43 16.91 25.58
CA SER A 178 8.11 15.85 24.83
C SER A 178 7.15 15.03 23.97
N LEU A 179 5.94 14.75 24.42
CA LEU A 179 4.95 14.00 23.67
C LEU A 179 4.40 14.78 22.46
N PHE A 180 4.25 16.11 22.61
CA PHE A 180 3.91 16.97 21.46
C PHE A 180 5.05 17.02 20.43
N ILE A 181 6.31 17.06 20.90
CA ILE A 181 7.48 17.00 20.00
C ILE A 181 7.50 15.69 19.24
N VAL A 182 7.31 14.54 19.90
CA VAL A 182 7.23 13.23 19.23
C VAL A 182 6.10 13.21 18.22
N SER A 183 4.93 13.75 18.55
CA SER A 183 3.79 13.87 17.62
C SER A 183 4.17 14.66 16.36
N VAL A 184 4.82 15.82 16.52
CA VAL A 184 5.25 16.66 15.39
C VAL A 184 6.30 15.95 14.55
N ILE A 185 7.32 15.34 15.17
CA ILE A 185 8.37 14.61 14.45
C ILE A 185 7.75 13.45 13.66
N SER A 186 6.88 12.65 14.29
CA SER A 186 6.20 11.55 13.59
C SER A 186 5.35 12.03 12.42
N ALA A 187 4.68 13.18 12.55
CA ALA A 187 3.92 13.78 11.46
C ALA A 187 4.83 14.27 10.32
N ILE A 188 5.99 14.86 10.62
CA ILE A 188 6.98 15.24 9.60
C ILE A 188 7.43 14.00 8.82
N PHE A 189 7.85 12.96 9.53
CA PHE A 189 8.28 11.72 8.88
C PHE A 189 7.16 11.10 8.04
N MET A 190 5.93 11.09 8.53
CA MET A 190 4.75 10.62 7.78
C MET A 190 4.62 11.32 6.42
N MET A 191 4.68 12.66 6.41
CA MET A 191 4.56 13.48 5.21
C MET A 191 5.74 13.29 4.24
N LEU A 192 6.96 13.06 4.77
CA LEU A 192 8.18 12.85 3.98
C LEU A 192 8.35 11.40 3.50
N TYR A 193 7.58 10.46 4.03
CA TYR A 193 7.45 9.10 3.48
C TYR A 193 6.47 9.05 2.32
N LYS A 194 5.30 9.70 2.48
CA LYS A 194 4.24 9.71 1.47
C LYS A 194 3.62 11.08 1.40
N GLU A 195 3.83 11.76 0.31
CA GLU A 195 3.40 13.15 0.06
C GLU A 195 1.88 13.33 0.20
N SER A 196 1.07 12.31 -0.17
CA SER A 196 -0.39 12.39 -0.03
C SER A 196 -0.85 12.54 1.42
N PHE A 197 -0.09 12.02 2.39
CA PHE A 197 -0.40 12.18 3.82
C PHE A 197 -0.26 13.62 4.32
N LEU A 198 0.33 14.51 3.52
CA LEU A 198 0.30 15.96 3.78
C LEU A 198 -1.14 16.47 3.90
N ALA A 199 -2.06 15.93 3.12
CA ALA A 199 -3.48 16.25 3.14
C ALA A 199 -4.20 15.92 4.46
N LEU A 200 -3.60 15.07 5.32
CA LEU A 200 -4.14 14.71 6.62
C LEU A 200 -3.79 15.72 7.75
N VAL A 201 -2.89 16.67 7.50
CA VAL A 201 -2.49 17.65 8.53
C VAL A 201 -3.66 18.53 9.00
N PRO A 202 -4.54 19.06 8.12
CA PRO A 202 -5.75 19.77 8.55
C PRO A 202 -6.62 18.94 9.50
N PHE A 203 -6.78 17.63 9.21
CA PHE A 203 -7.46 16.73 10.14
C PHE A 203 -6.76 16.67 11.50
N MET A 204 -5.43 16.50 11.53
CA MET A 204 -4.66 16.39 12.78
C MET A 204 -4.80 17.65 13.64
N LEU A 205 -4.79 18.84 13.02
CA LEU A 205 -5.00 20.12 13.70
C LEU A 205 -6.41 20.21 14.31
N CYS A 206 -7.43 19.90 13.52
CA CYS A 206 -8.82 19.89 13.99
C CYS A 206 -9.06 18.82 15.07
N PHE A 207 -8.48 17.64 14.91
CA PHE A 207 -8.58 16.55 15.87
C PHE A 207 -7.93 16.91 17.21
N ALA A 208 -6.80 17.62 17.21
CA ALA A 208 -6.15 18.10 18.44
C ALA A 208 -7.10 18.99 19.28
N VAL A 209 -7.73 19.96 18.63
CA VAL A 209 -8.70 20.88 19.27
C VAL A 209 -9.94 20.11 19.74
N TYR A 210 -10.48 19.27 18.87
CA TYR A 210 -11.64 18.41 19.20
C TYR A 210 -11.36 17.53 20.41
N TYR A 211 -10.19 16.83 20.40
CA TYR A 211 -9.83 15.91 21.48
C TYR A 211 -9.64 16.67 22.82
N ASP A 212 -9.00 17.82 22.80
CA ASP A 212 -8.81 18.64 24.03
C ASP A 212 -10.16 19.08 24.62
N CYS A 213 -11.11 19.54 23.79
CA CYS A 213 -12.44 19.87 24.24
C CYS A 213 -13.16 18.66 24.89
N LYS A 214 -13.13 17.50 24.22
CA LYS A 214 -13.76 16.28 24.71
C LYS A 214 -13.11 15.73 25.97
N TYR A 215 -11.78 15.75 26.05
CA TYR A 215 -11.03 15.32 27.23
C TYR A 215 -11.42 16.14 28.46
N LYS A 216 -11.58 17.45 28.30
CA LYS A 216 -12.05 18.37 29.37
C LYS A 216 -13.54 18.29 29.63
N LYS A 217 -14.27 17.40 28.95
CA LYS A 217 -15.73 17.27 29.02
C LYS A 217 -16.50 18.54 28.67
N LYS A 218 -15.89 19.42 27.87
CA LYS A 218 -16.52 20.63 27.36
C LYS A 218 -17.36 20.31 26.12
N GLU A 219 -18.47 21.04 25.97
CA GLU A 219 -19.21 21.03 24.70
C GLU A 219 -18.40 21.69 23.59
N ILE A 220 -18.62 21.28 22.35
CA ILE A 220 -17.97 21.88 21.18
C ILE A 220 -18.72 23.18 20.84
N THR A 221 -18.41 24.23 21.60
CA THR A 221 -18.86 25.59 21.34
C THR A 221 -17.70 26.44 20.85
N TRP A 222 -17.97 27.51 20.11
CA TRP A 222 -16.95 28.40 19.59
C TRP A 222 -15.99 28.91 20.68
N ARG A 223 -16.51 29.28 21.85
CA ARG A 223 -15.71 29.69 23.00
C ARG A 223 -14.73 28.61 23.46
N ASN A 224 -15.21 27.38 23.63
CA ASN A 224 -14.39 26.25 24.07
C ASN A 224 -13.34 25.85 23.03
N VAL A 225 -13.67 25.96 21.74
CA VAL A 225 -12.73 25.75 20.63
C VAL A 225 -11.60 26.79 20.69
N LEU A 226 -11.92 28.09 20.86
CA LEU A 226 -10.91 29.14 20.97
C LEU A 226 -10.03 28.96 22.21
N ASP A 227 -10.58 28.54 23.34
CA ASP A 227 -9.81 28.22 24.55
C ASP A 227 -8.82 27.07 24.29
N SER A 228 -9.26 26.01 23.62
CA SER A 228 -8.40 24.89 23.26
C SER A 228 -7.31 25.29 22.25
N ILE A 229 -7.62 26.14 21.27
CA ILE A 229 -6.64 26.70 20.34
C ILE A 229 -5.57 27.49 21.10
N LYS A 230 -5.97 28.34 22.06
CA LYS A 230 -5.02 29.11 22.89
C LYS A 230 -4.09 28.20 23.69
N GLU A 231 -4.62 27.11 24.26
CA GLU A 231 -3.83 26.17 25.04
C GLU A 231 -2.87 25.36 24.18
N LEU A 232 -3.31 24.95 23.00
CA LEU A 232 -2.53 24.14 22.06
C LEU A 232 -1.73 24.96 21.04
N ARG A 233 -1.74 26.30 21.16
CA ARG A 233 -1.19 27.24 20.16
C ARG A 233 0.21 26.92 19.68
N LYS A 234 1.11 26.45 20.56
CA LYS A 234 2.49 26.11 20.17
C LYS A 234 2.55 24.87 19.27
N TYR A 235 1.75 23.85 19.57
CA TYR A 235 1.63 22.66 18.74
C TYR A 235 0.98 22.99 17.39
N LEU A 236 -0.17 23.69 17.43
CA LEU A 236 -0.91 24.08 16.22
C LEU A 236 -0.06 24.95 15.30
N LEU A 237 0.65 25.95 15.87
CA LEU A 237 1.53 26.82 15.10
C LEU A 237 2.68 26.02 14.46
N ALA A 238 3.36 25.17 15.25
CA ALA A 238 4.46 24.35 14.74
C ALA A 238 3.99 23.46 13.58
N MET A 239 2.88 22.74 13.75
CA MET A 239 2.30 21.88 12.70
C MET A 239 1.88 22.69 11.47
N SER A 240 1.25 23.86 11.64
CA SER A 240 0.82 24.71 10.53
C SER A 240 2.02 25.29 9.76
N VAL A 241 3.07 25.73 10.44
CA VAL A 241 4.30 26.24 9.79
C VAL A 241 4.98 25.14 8.99
N ILE A 242 5.12 23.95 9.57
CA ILE A 242 5.70 22.79 8.89
C ILE A 242 4.85 22.40 7.67
N PHE A 243 3.53 22.32 7.82
CA PHE A 243 2.60 22.03 6.75
C PHE A 243 2.75 23.01 5.58
N VAL A 244 2.67 24.31 5.85
CA VAL A 244 2.83 25.34 4.81
C VAL A 244 4.22 25.29 4.19
N GLY A 245 5.27 25.12 5.01
CA GLY A 245 6.65 24.98 4.51
C GLY A 245 6.83 23.80 3.59
N LEU A 246 6.24 22.63 3.92
CA LEU A 246 6.29 21.44 3.05
C LEU A 246 5.43 21.61 1.79
N CYS A 247 4.24 22.25 1.88
CA CYS A 247 3.46 22.59 0.68
C CYS A 247 4.24 23.49 -0.26
N VAL A 248 4.90 24.53 0.27
CA VAL A 248 5.74 25.43 -0.54
C VAL A 248 6.94 24.69 -1.12
N ALA A 249 7.63 23.87 -0.33
CA ALA A 249 8.75 23.06 -0.83
C ALA A 249 8.31 22.10 -1.94
N PHE A 250 7.17 21.43 -1.77
CA PHE A 250 6.59 20.56 -2.78
C PHE A 250 6.31 21.33 -4.09
N LEU A 251 5.63 22.48 -4.02
CA LEU A 251 5.31 23.29 -5.19
C LEU A 251 6.55 23.85 -5.91
N LEU A 252 7.61 24.20 -5.15
CA LEU A 252 8.85 24.73 -5.72
C LEU A 252 9.75 23.66 -6.33
N LEU A 253 9.77 22.45 -5.77
CA LEU A 253 10.67 21.38 -6.22
C LEU A 253 10.08 20.55 -7.37
N ILE A 254 8.78 20.30 -7.36
CA ILE A 254 8.14 19.43 -8.37
C ILE A 254 7.60 20.23 -9.55
N GLY A 255 7.42 21.55 -9.42
CA GLY A 255 6.81 22.37 -10.47
C GLY A 255 5.37 21.97 -10.79
N GLY A 256 4.81 22.52 -11.87
CA GLY A 256 3.42 22.22 -12.28
C GLY A 256 3.21 20.87 -12.94
N ASP A 257 4.28 20.22 -13.39
CA ASP A 257 4.24 19.01 -14.24
C ASP A 257 4.51 17.71 -13.45
N GLY A 258 4.73 17.82 -12.16
CA GLY A 258 5.01 16.68 -11.28
C GLY A 258 3.80 15.80 -11.01
N TYR A 259 3.81 14.66 -11.43
CA TYR A 259 2.90 13.56 -11.66
C TYR A 259 2.42 13.59 -13.10
N ASP A 260 3.06 12.80 -13.88
CA ASP A 260 2.73 12.68 -15.29
C ASP A 260 1.23 12.35 -15.43
N MET A 261 0.49 13.37 -15.81
CA MET A 261 -0.93 13.27 -16.10
C MET A 261 -1.16 12.44 -17.38
N ALA A 262 -0.10 12.03 -18.07
CA ALA A 262 -0.14 11.19 -19.24
C ALA A 262 -0.65 9.76 -18.96
N SER A 263 -0.54 9.29 -17.72
CA SER A 263 -1.17 8.00 -17.34
C SER A 263 -2.69 8.09 -17.14
N VAL A 264 -3.23 9.31 -17.06
CA VAL A 264 -4.67 9.56 -16.99
C VAL A 264 -5.14 9.82 -18.42
N GLY A 265 -5.57 8.78 -19.11
CA GLY A 265 -6.02 8.86 -20.49
C GLY A 265 -6.96 10.05 -20.78
N GLU A 266 -7.33 10.27 -22.02
CA GLU A 266 -8.11 11.42 -22.56
C GLU A 266 -9.47 11.70 -21.88
N THR A 267 -9.78 11.05 -20.74
CA THR A 267 -11.01 11.27 -19.97
C THR A 267 -11.03 12.66 -19.35
N SER A 268 -12.16 13.33 -19.42
CA SER A 268 -12.35 14.61 -18.75
C SER A 268 -12.10 14.49 -17.25
N LEU A 269 -11.59 15.56 -16.61
CA LEU A 269 -11.38 15.62 -15.15
C LEU A 269 -12.60 15.11 -14.35
N VAL A 270 -13.80 15.56 -14.74
CA VAL A 270 -15.06 15.20 -14.06
C VAL A 270 -15.36 13.72 -14.21
N GLU A 271 -15.13 13.16 -15.38
CA GLU A 271 -15.36 11.75 -15.67
C GLU A 271 -14.34 10.86 -14.93
N GLY A 272 -13.06 11.24 -14.90
CA GLY A 272 -12.04 10.53 -14.13
C GLY A 272 -12.38 10.46 -12.63
N TYR A 273 -12.76 11.60 -12.03
CA TYR A 273 -13.21 11.63 -10.63
C TYR A 273 -14.49 10.83 -10.40
N TYR A 274 -15.47 10.94 -11.30
CA TYR A 274 -16.71 10.19 -11.18
C TYR A 274 -16.46 8.68 -11.20
N ASN A 275 -15.69 8.20 -12.17
CA ASN A 275 -15.35 6.79 -12.32
C ASN A 275 -14.52 6.30 -11.13
N GLY A 276 -13.49 7.02 -10.72
CA GLY A 276 -12.66 6.66 -9.57
C GLY A 276 -13.47 6.55 -8.27
N ILE A 277 -14.32 7.53 -7.98
CA ILE A 277 -15.20 7.49 -6.80
C ILE A 277 -16.19 6.33 -6.87
N VAL A 278 -16.84 6.14 -8.03
CA VAL A 278 -17.82 5.07 -8.22
C VAL A 278 -17.17 3.69 -8.07
N ASP A 279 -15.97 3.50 -8.64
CA ASP A 279 -15.25 2.25 -8.55
C ASP A 279 -14.76 1.97 -7.13
N SER A 280 -14.25 2.98 -6.43
CA SER A 280 -13.92 2.86 -5.01
C SER A 280 -15.12 2.42 -4.17
N LEU A 281 -16.28 3.05 -4.37
CA LEU A 281 -17.51 2.72 -3.66
C LEU A 281 -18.04 1.33 -4.00
N LYS A 282 -17.97 0.92 -5.27
CA LYS A 282 -18.50 -0.37 -5.73
C LYS A 282 -17.58 -1.53 -5.45
N ASN A 283 -16.28 -1.35 -5.59
CA ASN A 283 -15.30 -2.41 -5.57
C ASN A 283 -14.46 -2.42 -4.28
N ASP A 284 -13.73 -1.36 -3.99
CA ASP A 284 -12.67 -1.34 -2.98
C ASP A 284 -13.21 -1.17 -1.57
N LEU A 285 -14.03 -0.16 -1.37
CA LEU A 285 -14.59 0.20 -0.06
C LEU A 285 -16.06 -0.21 0.12
N LYS A 286 -16.61 -1.02 -0.80
CA LYS A 286 -18.04 -1.41 -0.78
C LYS A 286 -18.54 -1.94 0.56
N TRP A 287 -17.70 -2.68 1.30
CA TRP A 287 -18.06 -3.21 2.62
C TRP A 287 -18.05 -2.14 3.70
N TYR A 288 -17.15 -1.17 3.63
CA TYR A 288 -17.13 -0.02 4.53
C TYR A 288 -18.38 0.83 4.36
N TRP A 289 -18.81 1.07 3.13
CA TRP A 289 -20.02 1.83 2.84
C TRP A 289 -21.30 1.08 3.25
N ARG A 290 -21.36 -0.23 3.04
CA ARG A 290 -22.48 -1.06 3.53
C ARG A 290 -22.57 -1.02 5.06
N PHE A 291 -21.45 -1.13 5.75
CA PHE A 291 -21.39 -0.94 7.20
C PHE A 291 -21.73 0.49 7.60
N GLY A 292 -21.24 1.48 6.87
CA GLY A 292 -21.54 2.90 7.06
C GLY A 292 -23.05 3.19 6.98
N ILE A 293 -23.75 2.63 6.00
CA ILE A 293 -25.21 2.73 5.88
C ILE A 293 -25.90 2.12 7.11
N LEU A 294 -25.50 0.92 7.52
CA LEU A 294 -26.03 0.29 8.74
C LEU A 294 -25.77 1.17 9.98
N PHE A 295 -24.57 1.71 10.09
CA PHE A 295 -24.18 2.60 11.18
C PHE A 295 -25.03 3.87 11.20
N VAL A 296 -25.22 4.52 10.04
CA VAL A 296 -26.10 5.69 9.89
C VAL A 296 -27.54 5.33 10.25
N ALA A 297 -28.06 4.18 9.81
CA ALA A 297 -29.41 3.72 10.17
C ALA A 297 -29.56 3.57 11.69
N VAL A 298 -28.56 3.01 12.37
CA VAL A 298 -28.53 2.94 13.85
C VAL A 298 -28.51 4.35 14.47
N LEU A 299 -27.76 5.29 13.87
CA LEU A 299 -27.67 6.67 14.34
C LEU A 299 -28.97 7.45 14.15
N LEU A 300 -29.65 7.26 13.03
CA LEU A 300 -30.92 7.95 12.75
C LEU A 300 -31.98 7.68 13.83
N THR A 301 -31.88 6.53 14.51
CA THR A 301 -32.74 6.27 15.69
C THR A 301 -32.44 7.22 16.87
N TYR A 302 -31.39 8.05 16.77
CA TYR A 302 -30.96 9.04 17.76
C TYR A 302 -30.84 10.46 17.18
N TRP A 303 -31.64 10.78 16.19
CA TRP A 303 -31.58 12.04 15.44
C TRP A 303 -31.41 13.31 16.30
N GLU A 304 -32.12 13.38 17.41
CA GLU A 304 -31.99 14.50 18.37
C GLU A 304 -30.56 14.67 18.90
N GLN A 305 -29.81 13.58 19.03
CA GLN A 305 -28.43 13.61 19.48
C GLN A 305 -27.46 13.93 18.34
N ILE A 306 -27.78 13.57 17.10
CA ILE A 306 -26.95 13.80 15.91
C ILE A 306 -26.88 15.29 15.55
N LYS A 307 -27.98 16.03 15.67
CA LYS A 307 -28.03 17.48 15.39
C LYS A 307 -26.94 18.28 16.13
N ARG A 308 -26.41 17.73 17.22
CA ARG A 308 -25.35 18.33 18.04
C ARG A 308 -23.94 17.82 17.72
N ARG A 309 -23.77 17.00 16.65
CA ARG A 309 -22.53 16.23 16.37
C ARG A 309 -21.85 16.63 15.06
N TRP A 310 -22.07 17.84 14.60
CA TRP A 310 -21.46 18.36 13.38
C TRP A 310 -19.93 18.32 13.38
N ALA A 311 -19.28 18.41 14.56
CA ALA A 311 -17.83 18.41 14.67
C ALA A 311 -17.21 17.05 14.28
N GLU A 312 -17.85 15.94 14.67
CA GLU A 312 -17.42 14.59 14.29
C GLU A 312 -17.59 14.35 12.80
N ILE A 313 -18.68 14.82 12.21
CA ILE A 313 -18.92 14.76 10.76
C ILE A 313 -17.89 15.63 10.03
N GLY A 314 -17.60 16.83 10.55
CA GLY A 314 -16.56 17.70 10.00
C GLY A 314 -15.18 17.04 10.01
N LEU A 315 -14.80 16.36 11.10
CA LEU A 315 -13.54 15.60 11.17
C LEU A 315 -13.48 14.49 10.13
N PHE A 316 -14.58 13.75 9.93
CA PHE A 316 -14.65 12.71 8.91
C PHE A 316 -14.46 13.29 7.51
N VAL A 317 -15.14 14.38 7.19
CA VAL A 317 -15.02 15.07 5.90
C VAL A 317 -13.60 15.58 5.67
N ILE A 318 -12.98 16.23 6.66
CA ILE A 318 -11.60 16.76 6.56
C ILE A 318 -10.57 15.63 6.43
N PHE A 319 -10.86 14.44 6.94
CA PHE A 319 -9.99 13.28 6.75
C PHE A 319 -10.16 12.68 5.35
N THR A 320 -11.40 12.42 4.94
CA THR A 320 -11.72 11.56 3.80
C THR A 320 -11.68 12.31 2.46
N VAL A 321 -12.20 13.54 2.42
CA VAL A 321 -12.31 14.29 1.16
C VAL A 321 -10.96 14.59 0.51
N PRO A 322 -9.89 15.00 1.23
CA PRO A 322 -8.59 15.22 0.62
C PRO A 322 -7.99 13.96 0.00
N GLU A 323 -8.15 12.80 0.63
CA GLU A 323 -7.67 11.52 0.09
C GLU A 323 -8.43 11.14 -1.19
N ILE A 324 -9.76 11.28 -1.19
CA ILE A 324 -10.57 11.09 -2.39
C ILE A 324 -10.15 12.06 -3.50
N ALA A 325 -9.86 13.31 -3.17
CA ALA A 325 -9.44 14.31 -4.14
C ALA A 325 -8.08 13.99 -4.79
N ILE A 326 -7.15 13.40 -4.04
CA ILE A 326 -5.84 13.01 -4.55
C ILE A 326 -5.94 11.77 -5.45
N TYR A 327 -6.66 10.74 -5.01
CA TYR A 327 -6.66 9.45 -5.71
C TYR A 327 -7.84 9.25 -6.67
N GLY A 328 -8.90 10.05 -6.56
CA GLY A 328 -10.11 9.90 -7.35
C GLY A 328 -9.89 10.02 -8.86
N ARG A 329 -8.84 10.70 -9.30
CA ARG A 329 -8.49 10.84 -10.72
C ARG A 329 -7.59 9.72 -11.22
N VAL A 330 -6.63 9.29 -10.39
CA VAL A 330 -5.60 8.30 -10.75
C VAL A 330 -6.14 6.86 -10.65
N GLY A 331 -7.26 6.69 -9.98
CA GLY A 331 -7.80 5.39 -9.59
C GLY A 331 -7.33 4.93 -8.21
N PHE A 332 -8.19 4.17 -7.54
CA PHE A 332 -7.91 3.63 -6.22
C PHE A 332 -7.29 2.23 -6.36
N SER A 333 -5.98 2.15 -6.48
CA SER A 333 -5.33 0.85 -6.29
C SER A 333 -5.37 0.46 -4.79
N GLY A 334 -5.30 -0.84 -4.49
CA GLY A 334 -5.58 -1.35 -3.14
C GLY A 334 -4.81 -0.68 -2.01
N HIS A 335 -3.54 -0.32 -2.21
CA HIS A 335 -2.74 0.38 -1.20
C HIS A 335 -3.13 1.86 -1.03
N TYR A 336 -3.69 2.51 -2.05
CA TYR A 336 -4.15 3.91 -1.98
C TYR A 336 -5.41 4.10 -1.15
N VAL A 337 -6.25 3.06 -0.99
CA VAL A 337 -7.43 3.13 -0.12
C VAL A 337 -7.11 2.95 1.37
N LEU A 338 -5.86 2.66 1.72
CA LEU A 338 -5.48 2.43 3.13
C LEU A 338 -5.73 3.66 4.03
N PRO A 339 -5.34 4.91 3.68
CA PRO A 339 -5.67 6.08 4.49
C PRO A 339 -7.17 6.25 4.66
N GLU A 340 -7.96 6.10 3.58
CA GLU A 340 -9.42 6.23 3.62
C GLU A 340 -10.07 5.18 4.51
N ALA A 341 -9.65 3.91 4.43
CA ALA A 341 -10.13 2.83 5.29
C ALA A 341 -9.86 3.13 6.78
N ILE A 342 -8.70 3.71 7.10
CA ILE A 342 -8.37 4.14 8.47
C ILE A 342 -9.25 5.31 8.88
N GLY A 343 -9.47 6.29 8.01
CA GLY A 343 -10.35 7.43 8.26
C GLY A 343 -11.77 7.00 8.59
N ILE A 344 -12.35 6.11 7.81
CA ILE A 344 -13.68 5.54 8.05
C ILE A 344 -13.71 4.77 9.39
N SER A 345 -12.70 3.94 9.64
CA SER A 345 -12.61 3.18 10.88
C SER A 345 -12.44 4.08 12.11
N LEU A 346 -11.63 5.14 11.98
CA LEU A 346 -11.44 6.15 13.03
C LEU A 346 -12.74 6.92 13.31
N PHE A 347 -13.49 7.25 12.27
CA PHE A 347 -14.81 7.87 12.43
C PHE A 347 -15.76 6.97 13.20
N PHE A 348 -15.78 5.66 12.94
CA PHE A 348 -16.61 4.72 13.70
C PHE A 348 -16.22 4.66 15.17
N ILE A 349 -14.91 4.66 15.50
CA ILE A 349 -14.48 4.65 16.91
C ILE A 349 -14.77 5.97 17.61
N ILE A 350 -14.62 7.10 16.91
CA ILE A 350 -14.98 8.43 17.42
C ILE A 350 -16.49 8.49 17.69
N GLY A 351 -17.32 7.97 16.81
CA GLY A 351 -18.76 7.86 16.98
C GLY A 351 -19.13 7.06 18.22
N VAL A 352 -18.50 5.90 18.43
CA VAL A 352 -18.71 5.08 19.65
C VAL A 352 -18.36 5.86 20.90
N TRP A 353 -17.21 6.53 20.90
CA TRP A 353 -16.73 7.34 22.03
C TRP A 353 -17.63 8.53 22.33
N SER A 354 -17.96 9.29 21.30
CA SER A 354 -18.69 10.53 21.43
C SER A 354 -20.18 10.32 21.66
N TRP A 355 -20.77 9.32 21.01
CA TRP A 355 -22.23 9.12 20.97
C TRP A 355 -22.72 8.08 21.97
N LYS A 356 -21.83 7.45 22.73
CA LYS A 356 -22.16 6.42 23.72
C LYS A 356 -23.11 5.34 23.19
N ILE A 357 -22.96 4.97 21.91
CA ILE A 357 -23.84 4.05 21.17
C ILE A 357 -23.94 2.65 21.81
N LEU A 358 -22.98 2.30 22.66
CA LEU A 358 -22.80 0.94 23.16
C LEU A 358 -23.70 0.60 24.36
N SER A 359 -24.99 0.81 24.26
CA SER A 359 -25.96 0.37 25.27
C SER A 359 -27.01 -0.58 24.67
N GLY A 360 -27.34 -1.64 25.41
CA GLY A 360 -28.44 -2.56 25.07
C GLY A 360 -28.33 -3.25 23.70
N LYS A 361 -29.46 -3.46 23.02
CA LYS A 361 -29.58 -4.16 21.72
C LYS A 361 -28.71 -3.53 20.62
N ARG A 362 -28.51 -2.22 20.66
CA ARG A 362 -27.73 -1.45 19.68
C ARG A 362 -26.24 -1.79 19.70
N ARG A 363 -25.70 -2.07 20.87
CA ARG A 363 -24.33 -2.59 20.99
C ARG A 363 -24.16 -3.90 20.24
N VAL A 364 -25.14 -4.79 20.32
CA VAL A 364 -25.10 -6.09 19.62
C VAL A 364 -25.08 -5.84 18.11
N ILE A 365 -26.01 -5.02 17.60
CA ILE A 365 -26.08 -4.68 16.17
C ILE A 365 -24.75 -4.08 15.69
N TYR A 366 -24.20 -3.13 16.45
CA TYR A 366 -22.95 -2.46 16.09
C TYR A 366 -21.76 -3.42 16.05
N VAL A 367 -21.59 -4.24 17.10
CA VAL A 367 -20.49 -5.22 17.16
C VAL A 367 -20.65 -6.29 16.08
N THR A 368 -21.88 -6.76 15.84
CA THR A 368 -22.16 -7.70 14.75
C THR A 368 -21.82 -7.08 13.38
N GLY A 369 -22.19 -5.83 13.15
CA GLY A 369 -21.84 -5.12 11.92
C GLY A 369 -20.34 -5.02 11.70
N ILE A 370 -19.55 -4.68 12.73
CA ILE A 370 -18.07 -4.64 12.63
C ILE A 370 -17.51 -6.05 12.38
N LEU A 371 -18.04 -7.08 13.01
CA LEU A 371 -17.59 -8.46 12.79
C LEU A 371 -17.88 -8.93 11.35
N LEU A 372 -19.07 -8.58 10.82
CA LEU A 372 -19.41 -8.86 9.42
C LEU A 372 -18.53 -8.08 8.46
N LEU A 373 -18.23 -6.82 8.75
CA LEU A 373 -17.29 -6.01 7.98
C LEU A 373 -15.89 -6.65 7.98
N LEU A 374 -15.39 -7.05 9.16
CA LEU A 374 -14.09 -7.70 9.26
C LEU A 374 -14.04 -9.04 8.52
N ALA A 375 -15.11 -9.84 8.61
CA ALA A 375 -15.19 -11.12 7.89
C ALA A 375 -15.19 -10.91 6.36
N ALA A 376 -15.97 -9.93 5.88
CA ALA A 376 -16.02 -9.59 4.45
C ALA A 376 -14.67 -9.04 3.95
N ASN A 377 -14.07 -8.14 4.71
CA ASN A 377 -12.75 -7.59 4.39
C ASN A 377 -11.66 -8.67 4.50
N GLY A 378 -11.76 -9.58 5.48
CA GLY A 378 -10.84 -10.72 5.61
C GLY A 378 -10.87 -11.63 4.38
N ARG A 379 -12.07 -11.92 3.86
CA ARG A 379 -12.22 -12.68 2.60
C ARG A 379 -11.54 -11.95 1.44
N VAL A 380 -11.72 -10.64 1.30
CA VAL A 380 -11.05 -9.85 0.25
C VAL A 380 -9.54 -9.90 0.42
N ALA A 381 -9.03 -9.67 1.65
CA ALA A 381 -7.61 -9.72 1.94
C ALA A 381 -6.97 -11.07 1.59
N LEU A 382 -7.63 -12.18 1.98
CA LEU A 382 -7.15 -13.53 1.68
C LEU A 382 -7.12 -13.81 0.17
N ARG A 383 -8.13 -13.38 -0.56
CA ARG A 383 -8.19 -13.53 -2.02
C ARG A 383 -7.08 -12.74 -2.72
N GLU A 384 -6.90 -11.48 -2.34
CA GLU A 384 -5.85 -10.64 -2.93
C GLU A 384 -4.46 -11.15 -2.58
N ALA A 385 -4.23 -11.60 -1.33
CA ALA A 385 -2.98 -12.21 -0.92
C ALA A 385 -2.65 -13.48 -1.74
N ASP A 386 -3.62 -14.37 -1.91
CA ASP A 386 -3.45 -15.60 -2.70
C ASP A 386 -3.17 -15.29 -4.17
N TYR A 387 -3.84 -14.29 -4.75
CA TYR A 387 -3.56 -13.83 -6.10
C TYR A 387 -2.13 -13.27 -6.24
N PHE A 388 -1.67 -12.44 -5.29
CA PHE A 388 -0.31 -11.90 -5.31
C PHE A 388 0.74 -13.00 -5.14
N ARG A 389 0.48 -14.01 -4.30
CA ARG A 389 1.33 -15.20 -4.20
C ARG A 389 1.44 -15.91 -5.55
N TYR A 390 0.29 -16.26 -6.14
CA TYR A 390 0.23 -16.97 -7.41
C TYR A 390 0.97 -16.21 -8.53
N ARG A 391 0.77 -14.90 -8.57
CA ARG A 391 1.45 -14.01 -9.51
C ARG A 391 2.96 -14.01 -9.29
N GLY A 392 3.41 -13.76 -8.08
CA GLY A 392 4.83 -13.63 -7.77
C GLY A 392 5.62 -14.94 -7.86
N GLU A 393 5.04 -16.06 -7.40
CA GLU A 393 5.62 -17.41 -7.61
C GLU A 393 5.76 -17.70 -9.10
N GLY A 394 4.73 -17.40 -9.90
CA GLY A 394 4.77 -17.59 -11.34
C GLY A 394 5.84 -16.75 -12.03
N ILE A 395 5.97 -15.49 -11.68
CA ILE A 395 7.00 -14.59 -12.23
C ILE A 395 8.41 -15.09 -11.88
N THR A 396 8.64 -15.42 -10.62
CA THR A 396 9.95 -15.91 -10.16
C THR A 396 10.31 -17.22 -10.87
N THR A 397 9.36 -18.16 -10.94
CA THR A 397 9.58 -19.43 -11.64
C THR A 397 9.84 -19.23 -13.14
N ALA A 398 9.12 -18.30 -13.80
CA ALA A 398 9.37 -17.99 -15.21
C ALA A 398 10.79 -17.46 -15.44
N PHE A 399 11.25 -16.56 -14.57
CA PHE A 399 12.59 -15.99 -14.63
C PHE A 399 13.69 -17.05 -14.37
N GLU A 400 13.48 -17.90 -13.36
CA GLU A 400 14.38 -19.02 -13.07
C GLU A 400 14.42 -20.00 -14.24
N THR A 401 13.28 -20.31 -14.87
CA THR A 401 13.22 -21.15 -16.07
C THR A 401 14.05 -20.56 -17.22
N ILE A 402 13.94 -19.26 -17.48
CA ILE A 402 14.78 -18.60 -18.50
C ILE A 402 16.25 -18.72 -18.15
N TYR A 403 16.61 -18.52 -16.88
CA TYR A 403 17.99 -18.65 -16.43
C TYR A 403 18.53 -20.08 -16.61
N ASP A 404 17.77 -21.10 -16.24
CA ASP A 404 18.17 -22.50 -16.39
C ASP A 404 18.40 -22.86 -17.88
N LEU A 405 17.58 -22.31 -18.78
CA LEU A 405 17.77 -22.49 -20.23
C LEU A 405 19.08 -21.87 -20.75
N THR A 406 19.63 -20.84 -20.08
CA THR A 406 20.94 -20.26 -20.46
C THR A 406 22.11 -21.19 -20.13
N GLU A 407 21.97 -22.13 -19.21
CA GLU A 407 22.99 -23.17 -18.96
C GLU A 407 23.11 -24.13 -20.15
N GLU A 408 22.01 -24.31 -20.92
CA GLU A 408 22.00 -25.14 -22.14
C GLU A 408 22.43 -24.35 -23.39
N LYS A 409 22.11 -23.04 -23.45
CA LYS A 409 22.44 -22.12 -24.55
C LYS A 409 22.91 -20.77 -24.05
N ASN A 410 24.22 -20.49 -24.09
CA ASN A 410 24.84 -19.27 -23.54
C ASN A 410 24.37 -17.96 -24.20
N ASP A 411 23.95 -18.00 -25.47
CA ASP A 411 23.51 -16.85 -26.27
C ASP A 411 22.00 -16.80 -26.44
N LEU A 412 21.26 -17.31 -25.46
CA LEU A 412 19.79 -17.38 -25.44
C LEU A 412 19.18 -15.99 -25.70
N LYS A 413 18.34 -15.89 -26.75
CA LYS A 413 17.62 -14.65 -27.10
C LYS A 413 16.21 -14.67 -26.51
N VAL A 414 15.92 -13.70 -25.65
CA VAL A 414 14.65 -13.57 -24.94
C VAL A 414 13.84 -12.40 -25.47
N LEU A 415 12.62 -12.66 -25.94
CA LEU A 415 11.67 -11.63 -26.38
C LEU A 415 10.70 -11.30 -25.24
N SER A 416 10.73 -10.06 -24.77
CA SER A 416 9.77 -9.50 -23.82
C SER A 416 8.55 -8.96 -24.53
N CYS A 417 7.39 -9.55 -24.27
CA CYS A 417 6.09 -9.14 -24.81
C CYS A 417 5.19 -8.60 -23.69
N PHE A 418 5.70 -7.64 -22.91
CA PHE A 418 4.93 -6.95 -21.88
C PHE A 418 4.29 -5.66 -22.39
N GLY A 419 4.39 -5.38 -23.67
CA GLY A 419 3.84 -4.20 -24.32
C GLY A 419 4.37 -2.91 -23.72
N SER A 420 3.49 -1.93 -23.56
CA SER A 420 3.81 -0.62 -22.96
C SER A 420 4.10 -0.66 -21.45
N ASN A 421 4.11 -1.85 -20.82
CA ASN A 421 4.40 -1.98 -19.40
C ASN A 421 5.91 -1.84 -19.10
N ALA A 422 6.35 -0.57 -18.98
CA ALA A 422 7.74 -0.22 -18.70
C ALA A 422 8.33 -0.92 -17.48
N GLU A 423 7.57 -1.00 -16.39
CA GLU A 423 8.03 -1.61 -15.13
C GLU A 423 8.30 -3.12 -15.30
N ALA A 424 7.44 -3.82 -16.04
CA ALA A 424 7.63 -5.24 -16.30
C ALA A 424 8.85 -5.51 -17.19
N ASN A 425 9.01 -4.73 -18.27
CA ASN A 425 10.17 -4.81 -19.15
C ASN A 425 11.47 -4.56 -18.39
N MET A 426 11.52 -3.50 -17.58
CA MET A 426 12.70 -3.18 -16.77
C MET A 426 12.96 -4.26 -15.69
N THR A 427 11.92 -4.79 -15.04
CA THR A 427 12.08 -5.85 -14.03
C THR A 427 12.73 -7.08 -14.64
N LEU A 428 12.22 -7.55 -15.78
CA LEU A 428 12.79 -8.70 -16.50
C LEU A 428 14.25 -8.43 -16.89
N GLN A 429 14.50 -7.29 -17.53
CA GLN A 429 15.84 -6.96 -18.02
C GLN A 429 16.86 -6.85 -16.88
N TYR A 430 16.57 -6.11 -15.81
CA TYR A 430 17.49 -6.00 -14.68
C TYR A 430 17.70 -7.34 -13.97
N TRP A 431 16.65 -8.18 -13.89
CA TRP A 431 16.81 -9.50 -13.31
C TRP A 431 17.77 -10.35 -14.14
N LEU A 432 17.62 -10.37 -15.47
CA LEU A 432 18.50 -11.11 -16.38
C LEU A 432 19.92 -10.53 -16.40
N LEU A 433 20.08 -9.21 -16.45
CA LEU A 433 21.38 -8.55 -16.38
C LEU A 433 22.13 -8.87 -15.08
N ASN A 434 21.45 -8.95 -13.94
CA ASN A 434 22.06 -9.39 -12.68
C ASN A 434 22.59 -10.83 -12.76
N LYS A 435 22.01 -11.66 -13.62
CA LYS A 435 22.44 -13.04 -13.90
C LYS A 435 23.47 -13.12 -15.03
N GLY A 436 23.79 -12.00 -15.68
CA GLY A 436 24.76 -11.95 -16.78
C GLY A 436 24.16 -12.24 -18.16
N ILE A 437 22.83 -12.15 -18.28
CA ILE A 437 22.10 -12.34 -19.53
C ILE A 437 21.71 -10.97 -20.06
N ASP A 438 22.17 -10.61 -21.23
CA ASP A 438 21.94 -9.29 -21.86
C ASP A 438 21.13 -9.37 -23.17
N ASN A 439 20.88 -10.57 -23.70
CA ASN A 439 20.18 -10.82 -24.95
C ASN A 439 18.65 -10.70 -24.80
N VAL A 440 18.14 -9.52 -24.38
CA VAL A 440 16.71 -9.22 -24.25
C VAL A 440 16.26 -8.32 -25.37
N TYR A 441 15.19 -8.71 -26.06
CA TYR A 441 14.52 -7.98 -27.13
C TYR A 441 13.10 -7.63 -26.69
N TYR A 442 12.46 -6.67 -27.38
CA TYR A 442 11.17 -6.15 -27.01
C TYR A 442 10.19 -6.21 -28.18
N TRP A 443 8.96 -6.60 -27.91
CA TRP A 443 7.89 -6.56 -28.88
C TRP A 443 7.24 -5.17 -28.87
N ASP A 444 7.28 -4.49 -30.02
CA ASP A 444 6.56 -3.24 -30.25
C ASP A 444 5.17 -3.55 -30.81
N GLU A 445 4.14 -3.18 -30.06
CA GLU A 445 2.73 -3.42 -30.41
C GLU A 445 2.24 -2.56 -31.56
N GLU A 446 2.81 -1.34 -31.73
CA GLU A 446 2.35 -0.40 -32.76
C GLU A 446 2.88 -0.79 -34.14
N THR A 447 4.12 -1.24 -34.19
CA THR A 447 4.78 -1.62 -35.44
C THR A 447 4.74 -3.13 -35.70
N GLU A 448 4.32 -3.95 -34.75
CA GLU A 448 4.36 -5.42 -34.78
C GLU A 448 5.76 -5.95 -35.13
N THR A 449 6.80 -5.33 -34.59
CA THR A 449 8.21 -5.67 -34.84
C THR A 449 8.99 -5.94 -33.56
N ILE A 450 10.10 -6.67 -33.71
CA ILE A 450 11.05 -6.87 -32.63
C ILE A 450 12.02 -5.69 -32.59
N GLN A 451 12.17 -5.07 -31.42
CA GLN A 451 13.05 -3.97 -31.16
C GLN A 451 14.22 -4.41 -30.29
N ASN A 452 15.44 -3.99 -30.65
CA ASN A 452 16.65 -4.21 -29.86
C ASN A 452 16.68 -3.35 -28.61
N ASN A 453 16.03 -2.20 -28.65
CA ASN A 453 16.01 -1.21 -27.59
C ASN A 453 14.59 -0.81 -27.25
N TYR A 454 14.36 -0.61 -25.96
CA TYR A 454 13.15 -0.03 -25.41
C TYR A 454 13.50 1.34 -24.81
N GLU A 455 12.59 2.31 -24.86
CA GLU A 455 12.84 3.69 -24.42
C GLU A 455 13.49 3.77 -23.04
N TYR A 456 13.04 2.94 -22.12
CA TYR A 456 13.52 2.85 -20.73
C TYR A 456 14.49 1.70 -20.50
N ALA A 457 15.04 1.10 -21.57
CA ALA A 457 15.97 0.00 -21.45
C ALA A 457 17.24 0.43 -20.67
N PRO A 458 17.65 -0.28 -19.62
CA PRO A 458 18.82 0.05 -18.83
C PRO A 458 20.12 -0.04 -19.62
N VAL A 459 20.19 -0.97 -20.55
CA VAL A 459 21.31 -1.14 -21.47
C VAL A 459 20.76 -0.97 -22.88
N LYS A 460 21.20 0.08 -23.55
CA LYS A 460 20.90 0.29 -24.98
C LYS A 460 21.95 -0.43 -25.80
N ARG A 461 21.50 -1.21 -26.76
CA ARG A 461 22.36 -1.85 -27.73
C ARG A 461 22.63 -0.89 -28.88
N ASP A 462 23.88 -0.83 -29.32
CA ASP A 462 24.28 -0.04 -30.49
C ASP A 462 23.99 -0.78 -31.82
N ASP A 463 23.40 -1.98 -31.76
CA ASP A 463 23.27 -2.86 -32.92
C ASP A 463 22.11 -2.49 -33.81
N ASP A 464 22.43 -2.12 -35.06
CA ASP A 464 21.50 -2.05 -36.18
C ASP A 464 21.06 -3.44 -36.69
N GLU A 465 21.43 -4.53 -36.04
CA GLU A 465 21.01 -5.88 -36.38
C GLU A 465 19.55 -6.10 -36.06
N MET A 466 18.70 -6.12 -37.08
CA MET A 466 17.31 -6.52 -36.94
C MET A 466 17.26 -7.99 -36.54
N CYS A 467 16.61 -8.27 -35.39
CA CYS A 467 16.34 -9.62 -34.93
C CYS A 467 15.00 -10.07 -35.49
N ASP A 468 14.98 -11.21 -36.16
CA ASP A 468 13.74 -11.80 -36.66
C ASP A 468 13.13 -12.77 -35.63
N MET A 469 11.84 -13.08 -35.76
CA MET A 469 11.16 -14.03 -34.87
C MET A 469 11.82 -15.42 -34.92
N SER A 470 12.44 -15.80 -36.05
CA SER A 470 13.20 -17.04 -36.18
C SER A 470 14.46 -17.10 -35.29
N ASP A 471 14.97 -15.97 -34.85
CA ASP A 471 16.17 -15.90 -34.01
C ASP A 471 15.83 -15.97 -32.51
N ILE A 472 14.57 -15.79 -32.14
CA ILE A 472 14.11 -15.75 -30.75
C ILE A 472 13.99 -17.19 -30.22
N ASP A 473 14.61 -17.46 -29.07
CA ASP A 473 14.57 -18.73 -28.38
C ASP A 473 13.44 -18.83 -27.36
N VAL A 474 13.22 -17.73 -26.64
CA VAL A 474 12.21 -17.67 -25.56
C VAL A 474 11.38 -16.40 -25.69
N ILE A 475 10.08 -16.55 -25.59
CA ILE A 475 9.11 -15.45 -25.50
C ILE A 475 8.54 -15.44 -24.07
N ILE A 476 8.43 -14.26 -23.44
CA ILE A 476 7.76 -14.08 -22.17
C ILE A 476 6.69 -13.00 -22.26
N MET A 477 5.48 -13.29 -21.75
CA MET A 477 4.35 -12.35 -21.79
C MET A 477 3.40 -12.55 -20.62
N HIS A 478 2.57 -11.54 -20.35
CA HIS A 478 1.40 -11.68 -19.47
C HIS A 478 0.38 -12.63 -20.11
N ASN A 479 -0.29 -13.43 -19.29
CA ASN A 479 -1.42 -14.23 -19.74
C ASN A 479 -2.76 -13.61 -19.30
N ARG A 480 -3.89 -14.20 -19.71
CA ARG A 480 -5.24 -13.72 -19.39
C ARG A 480 -5.60 -13.79 -17.90
N GLU A 481 -4.82 -14.51 -17.09
CA GLU A 481 -5.02 -14.59 -15.64
C GLU A 481 -4.45 -13.37 -14.91
N ASP A 482 -3.58 -12.58 -15.56
CA ASP A 482 -3.12 -11.31 -15.01
C ASP A 482 -4.25 -10.27 -15.05
N ARG A 483 -4.75 -9.90 -13.88
CA ARG A 483 -5.87 -8.95 -13.73
C ARG A 483 -5.51 -7.52 -14.05
N HIS A 484 -4.23 -7.20 -14.08
CA HIS A 484 -3.73 -5.83 -14.25
C HIS A 484 -3.21 -5.59 -15.67
N TRP A 485 -2.59 -6.59 -16.28
CA TRP A 485 -1.79 -6.46 -17.47
C TRP A 485 -2.09 -7.52 -18.54
N GLY A 486 -3.21 -8.24 -18.42
CA GLY A 486 -3.57 -9.28 -19.39
C GLY A 486 -3.55 -8.73 -20.82
N TYR A 487 -2.54 -9.13 -21.58
CA TYR A 487 -2.31 -8.76 -22.96
C TYR A 487 -2.22 -10.01 -23.81
N ASP A 488 -2.78 -9.98 -24.99
CA ASP A 488 -2.80 -11.10 -25.94
C ASP A 488 -2.15 -10.60 -27.25
N PRO A 489 -0.80 -10.65 -27.35
CA PRO A 489 -0.10 -10.20 -28.54
C PRO A 489 -0.46 -11.07 -29.74
N SER A 490 -0.49 -10.47 -30.92
CA SER A 490 -0.71 -11.15 -32.20
C SER A 490 0.54 -11.95 -32.66
N ILE A 491 1.11 -12.77 -31.75
CA ILE A 491 2.30 -13.58 -32.02
C ILE A 491 1.88 -15.00 -32.34
N ASP A 492 2.46 -15.58 -33.41
CA ASP A 492 2.29 -16.99 -33.74
C ASP A 492 3.20 -17.86 -32.87
N PHE A 493 2.60 -18.65 -32.00
CA PHE A 493 3.28 -19.60 -31.11
C PHE A 493 3.40 -21.02 -31.70
N SER A 494 3.09 -21.24 -32.97
CA SER A 494 3.10 -22.59 -33.56
C SER A 494 4.47 -23.28 -33.48
N GLU A 495 5.56 -22.51 -33.49
CA GLU A 495 6.94 -22.98 -33.38
C GLU A 495 7.47 -23.08 -31.95
N PHE A 496 6.64 -22.75 -30.93
CA PHE A 496 7.04 -22.72 -29.55
C PHE A 496 6.30 -23.77 -28.70
N ASP A 497 6.98 -24.33 -27.72
CA ASP A 497 6.38 -25.08 -26.63
C ASP A 497 5.94 -24.09 -25.54
N ILE A 498 4.67 -24.20 -25.14
CA ILE A 498 4.04 -23.22 -24.24
C ILE A 498 4.08 -23.71 -22.80
N ILE A 499 4.61 -22.88 -21.90
CA ILE A 499 4.64 -23.09 -20.46
C ILE A 499 3.79 -22.02 -19.80
N GLN A 500 2.86 -22.42 -18.93
CA GLN A 500 2.10 -21.50 -18.09
C GLN A 500 2.77 -21.40 -16.71
N SER A 501 3.15 -20.19 -16.31
CA SER A 501 3.79 -19.93 -15.02
C SER A 501 3.06 -18.81 -14.27
N GLY A 502 2.06 -19.18 -13.46
CA GLY A 502 1.20 -18.22 -12.79
C GLY A 502 0.49 -17.30 -13.79
N THR A 503 0.72 -16.01 -13.67
CA THR A 503 0.15 -14.98 -14.56
C THR A 503 1.00 -14.71 -15.81
N LEU A 504 2.05 -15.51 -16.04
CA LEU A 504 2.91 -15.42 -17.23
C LEU A 504 2.78 -16.65 -18.13
N THR A 505 3.06 -16.43 -19.42
CA THR A 505 3.26 -17.47 -20.41
C THR A 505 4.68 -17.36 -20.95
N LEU A 506 5.37 -18.50 -21.02
CA LEU A 506 6.63 -18.65 -21.73
C LEU A 506 6.39 -19.47 -22.99
N GLY A 507 6.96 -19.03 -24.12
CA GLY A 507 7.13 -19.84 -25.31
C GLY A 507 8.60 -20.21 -25.46
N VAL A 508 8.94 -21.48 -25.51
CA VAL A 508 10.30 -21.97 -25.76
C VAL A 508 10.34 -22.60 -27.16
N ARG A 509 11.27 -22.18 -28.00
CA ARG A 509 11.36 -22.60 -29.38
C ARG A 509 11.66 -24.12 -29.48
N LYS A 510 10.88 -24.85 -30.28
CA LYS A 510 10.93 -26.31 -30.38
C LYS A 510 12.23 -26.83 -30.98
N ASP A 511 12.80 -26.14 -31.96
CA ASP A 511 14.01 -26.52 -32.67
C ASP A 511 15.30 -25.96 -32.01
N ALA A 512 15.18 -25.20 -30.94
CA ALA A 512 16.35 -24.71 -30.21
C ALA A 512 17.12 -25.80 -29.45
N GLY A 513 16.57 -27.02 -29.36
CA GLY A 513 17.20 -28.16 -28.66
C GLY A 513 17.24 -28.01 -27.14
N LEU A 514 16.39 -27.12 -26.60
CA LEU A 514 16.31 -26.82 -25.17
C LEU A 514 15.36 -27.81 -24.47
N ASN A 515 15.73 -28.25 -23.27
CA ASN A 515 14.85 -29.05 -22.44
C ASN A 515 13.85 -28.14 -21.73
N VAL A 516 12.59 -28.26 -22.11
CA VAL A 516 11.51 -27.51 -21.48
C VAL A 516 11.18 -28.10 -20.11
N PRO A 517 11.52 -27.46 -19.00
CA PRO A 517 11.20 -27.98 -17.68
C PRO A 517 9.69 -28.04 -17.50
N GLY A 518 9.20 -29.07 -16.83
CA GLY A 518 7.79 -29.16 -16.43
C GLY A 518 7.48 -28.14 -15.32
N VAL A 519 7.22 -26.91 -15.69
CA VAL A 519 6.87 -25.85 -14.73
C VAL A 519 5.43 -26.06 -14.24
N ASN A 520 5.27 -26.23 -12.94
CA ASN A 520 3.95 -26.35 -12.32
C ASN A 520 3.85 -25.37 -11.13
N VAL A 521 3.32 -24.19 -11.38
CA VAL A 521 2.94 -23.26 -10.31
C VAL A 521 1.54 -23.65 -9.83
N GLU A 522 1.42 -24.03 -8.57
CA GLU A 522 0.12 -24.33 -7.96
C GLU A 522 -0.85 -23.16 -8.18
N GLY A 523 -2.03 -23.46 -8.72
CA GLY A 523 -3.10 -22.47 -8.94
C GLY A 523 -3.55 -21.77 -7.67
N LEU A 524 -4.53 -20.89 -7.79
CA LEU A 524 -5.11 -20.18 -6.63
C LEU A 524 -5.63 -21.20 -5.60
N ARG A 525 -5.14 -21.11 -4.37
CA ARG A 525 -5.51 -21.99 -3.24
C ARG A 525 -6.88 -21.63 -2.67
N ILE A 526 -7.28 -20.38 -2.82
CA ILE A 526 -8.51 -19.83 -2.23
C ILE A 526 -9.53 -19.55 -3.34
N ASN A 527 -10.36 -20.53 -3.63
CA ASN A 527 -11.51 -20.38 -4.52
C ASN A 527 -12.72 -19.84 -3.74
N PHE A 528 -13.16 -18.63 -4.07
CA PHE A 528 -14.33 -17.99 -3.45
C PHE A 528 -15.43 -17.69 -4.46
#